data_516bac149e3ee63af580a57b4bdbb4ca
#
_entry.id   516bac149e3ee63af580a57b4bdbb4ca
#
_cell.length_a   1.000
_cell.length_b   1.000
_cell.length_c   1.000
_cell.angle_alpha   90.00
_cell.angle_beta   90.00
_cell.angle_gamma   90.00
#
_symmetry.space_group_name_H-M   'P 1'
#
loop_
_entity.id
_entity.type
_entity.pdbx_description
1 polymer ?
#
loop_
_entity_poly.entity_id
_entity_poly.type
_entity_poly.pdbx_seq_one_letter_code
_entity_poly.pdbx_strand_id
1 'polypeptide(L)' 'MAVGFILITTEPGCEVQVREEVSKIDCVKGQWIVFGNHDLFVKVEAENEFKLTQCIVQEIRSVVGIYETRTLIGAEI' A
#
# COMPACT_ATOMS: atom_id res chain seq x y z
N MET A 1 -17.86 2.88 -1.16
CA MET A 1 -16.54 2.59 -0.58
C MET A 1 -15.58 2.18 -1.69
N ALA A 2 -14.41 2.78 -1.73
CA ALA A 2 -13.40 2.42 -2.72
C ALA A 2 -12.37 1.49 -2.11
N VAL A 3 -11.96 0.46 -2.84
CA VAL A 3 -11.01 -0.54 -2.40
C VAL A 3 -9.88 -0.63 -3.42
N GLY A 4 -8.66 -0.72 -2.93
CA GLY A 4 -7.50 -0.90 -3.78
C GLY A 4 -6.50 -1.85 -3.15
N PHE A 5 -5.57 -2.29 -3.96
CA PHE A 5 -4.48 -3.15 -3.52
C PHE A 5 -3.18 -2.57 -4.05
N ILE A 6 -2.15 -2.66 -3.24
CA ILE A 6 -0.85 -2.12 -3.61
C ILE A 6 0.20 -3.22 -3.43
N LEU A 7 0.96 -3.45 -4.48
CA LEU A 7 2.12 -4.31 -4.41
C LEU A 7 3.34 -3.43 -4.19
N ILE A 8 4.05 -3.68 -3.10
CA ILE A 8 5.18 -2.85 -2.69
C ILE A 8 6.47 -3.65 -2.77
N THR A 9 7.46 -3.07 -3.43
CA THR A 9 8.83 -3.57 -3.40
C THR A 9 9.64 -2.64 -2.51
N THR A 10 10.31 -3.20 -1.51
CA THR A 10 11.08 -2.41 -0.57
C THR A 10 12.56 -2.39 -0.96
N GLU A 11 13.27 -1.38 -0.48
CA GLU A 11 14.73 -1.37 -0.55
C GLU A 11 15.27 -2.51 0.32
N PRO A 12 16.38 -3.15 -0.09
CA PRO A 12 16.94 -4.23 0.71
C PRO A 12 17.21 -3.80 2.14
N GLY A 13 16.73 -4.60 3.09
CA GLY A 13 16.89 -4.31 4.50
C GLY A 13 15.82 -3.41 5.11
N CYS A 14 14.91 -2.89 4.31
CA CYS A 14 13.86 -1.96 4.79
C CYS A 14 12.50 -2.62 4.95
N GLU A 15 12.38 -3.93 4.79
CA GLU A 15 11.10 -4.63 4.77
C GLU A 15 10.31 -4.43 6.07
N VAL A 16 10.97 -4.58 7.21
CA VAL A 16 10.30 -4.44 8.51
C VAL A 16 9.87 -3.01 8.75
N GLN A 17 10.76 -2.07 8.46
CA GLN A 17 10.48 -0.64 8.64
C GLN A 17 9.30 -0.19 7.79
N VAL A 18 9.29 -0.57 6.51
CA VAL A 18 8.20 -0.21 5.60
C VAL A 18 6.89 -0.81 6.08
N ARG A 19 6.88 -2.08 6.47
CA ARG A 19 5.69 -2.74 6.97
C ARG A 19 5.12 -2.02 8.18
N GLU A 20 5.97 -1.62 9.11
CA GLU A 20 5.54 -0.91 10.30
C GLU A 20 4.95 0.46 9.97
N GLU A 21 5.58 1.21 9.10
CA GLU A 21 5.09 2.54 8.71
C GLU A 21 3.78 2.43 7.94
N VAL A 22 3.66 1.46 7.04
CA VAL A 22 2.44 1.23 6.29
C VAL A 22 1.27 0.86 7.22
N SER A 23 1.53 0.09 8.27
CA SER A 23 0.48 -0.33 9.20
C SER A 23 -0.14 0.83 9.98
N LYS A 24 0.54 1.97 10.06
CA LYS A 24 0.04 3.15 10.77
C LYS A 24 -0.89 4.01 9.92
N ILE A 25 -0.99 3.74 8.65
CA ILE A 25 -1.79 4.56 7.72
C ILE A 25 -3.25 4.16 7.82
N ASP A 26 -4.13 5.14 8.01
CA ASP A 26 -5.55 4.90 8.28
C ASP A 26 -6.26 4.11 7.18
N CYS A 27 -5.93 4.33 5.92
CA CYS A 27 -6.62 3.65 4.83
C CYS A 27 -6.15 2.21 4.63
N VAL A 28 -5.09 1.79 5.30
CA VAL A 28 -4.58 0.42 5.21
C VAL A 28 -5.43 -0.49 6.07
N LYS A 29 -6.05 -1.49 5.46
CA LYS A 29 -6.95 -2.43 6.14
C LYS A 29 -6.38 -3.83 6.26
N GLY A 30 -5.28 -4.10 5.60
CA GLY A 30 -4.58 -5.37 5.73
C GLY A 30 -3.30 -5.33 4.95
N GLN A 31 -2.34 -6.14 5.37
CA GLN A 31 -1.13 -6.31 4.59
C GLN A 31 -0.58 -7.70 4.81
N TRP A 32 0.05 -8.20 3.77
CA TRP A 32 0.62 -9.54 3.75
C TRP A 32 2.03 -9.48 3.18
N ILE A 33 2.92 -10.29 3.74
CA ILE A 33 4.25 -10.48 3.17
C ILE A 33 4.09 -11.44 2.00
N VAL A 34 4.67 -11.08 0.87
CA VAL A 34 4.64 -11.92 -0.33
C VAL A 34 6.06 -12.14 -0.82
N PHE A 35 6.23 -13.15 -1.66
CA PHE A 35 7.54 -13.48 -2.22
C PHE A 35 7.47 -13.42 -3.74
N GLY A 36 8.59 -13.16 -4.37
CA GLY A 36 8.70 -13.01 -5.80
C GLY A 36 9.15 -11.61 -6.15
N ASN A 37 8.47 -10.97 -7.10
CA ASN A 37 8.86 -9.64 -7.57
C ASN A 37 8.53 -8.51 -6.60
N HIS A 38 7.69 -8.79 -5.61
CA HIS A 38 7.24 -7.79 -4.63
C HIS A 38 7.39 -8.35 -3.23
N ASP A 39 7.40 -7.46 -2.23
CA ASP A 39 7.63 -7.83 -0.84
C ASP A 39 6.37 -7.75 0.01
N LEU A 40 5.48 -6.82 -0.28
CA LEU A 40 4.26 -6.60 0.49
C LEU A 40 3.05 -6.49 -0.43
N PHE A 41 1.94 -7.02 0.03
CA PHE A 41 0.63 -6.87 -0.60
C PHE A 41 -0.27 -6.15 0.40
N VAL A 42 -0.77 -4.97 0.04
CA VAL A 42 -1.50 -4.10 0.97
C VAL A 42 -2.90 -3.85 0.45
N LYS A 43 -3.89 -4.04 1.33
CA LYS A 43 -5.27 -3.71 1.00
C LYS A 43 -5.59 -2.35 1.60
N VAL A 44 -6.14 -1.45 0.79
CA VAL A 44 -6.52 -0.10 1.21
C VAL A 44 -8.00 0.14 0.91
N GLU A 45 -8.65 0.91 1.79
CA GLU A 45 -10.05 1.28 1.62
C GLU A 45 -10.24 2.74 2.01
N ALA A 46 -11.10 3.42 1.30
CA ALA A 46 -11.48 4.79 1.62
C ALA A 46 -12.95 5.01 1.24
N GLU A 47 -13.50 6.13 1.68
CA GLU A 47 -14.89 6.48 1.47
C GLU A 47 -15.24 6.58 -0.02
N ASN A 48 -14.31 7.09 -0.84
CA ASN A 48 -14.47 7.22 -2.27
C ASN A 48 -13.11 7.14 -2.96
N GLU A 49 -13.13 7.11 -4.30
CA GLU A 49 -11.89 6.98 -5.07
C GLU A 49 -10.94 8.15 -4.89
N PHE A 50 -11.49 9.35 -4.74
CA PHE A 50 -10.65 10.55 -4.53
C PHE A 50 -9.84 10.40 -3.25
N LYS A 51 -10.49 10.03 -2.16
CA LYS A 51 -9.81 9.86 -0.87
C LYS A 51 -8.85 8.68 -0.89
N LEU A 52 -9.20 7.62 -1.60
CA LEU A 52 -8.32 6.47 -1.74
C LEU A 52 -7.03 6.85 -2.47
N THR A 53 -7.17 7.54 -3.59
CA THR A 53 -6.02 8.02 -4.38
C THR A 53 -5.15 8.96 -3.55
N GLN A 54 -5.78 9.86 -2.81
CA GLN A 54 -5.07 10.81 -1.97
C GLN A 54 -4.23 10.08 -0.91
N CYS A 55 -4.81 9.07 -0.26
CA CYS A 55 -4.08 8.28 0.73
C CYS A 55 -2.91 7.55 0.11
N ILE A 56 -3.11 6.92 -1.04
CA ILE A 56 -2.04 6.19 -1.72
C ILE A 56 -0.89 7.12 -2.09
N VAL A 57 -1.21 8.25 -2.72
CA VAL A 57 -0.19 9.17 -3.21
C VAL A 57 0.51 9.90 -2.08
N GLN A 58 -0.23 10.40 -1.10
CA GLN A 58 0.33 11.25 -0.05
C GLN A 58 0.92 10.47 1.12
N GLU A 59 0.38 9.30 1.43
CA GLU A 59 0.82 8.59 2.62
C GLU A 59 1.63 7.34 2.29
N ILE A 60 1.13 6.48 1.42
CA ILE A 60 1.84 5.24 1.13
C ILE A 60 3.11 5.48 0.34
N ARG A 61 3.03 6.26 -0.73
CA ARG A 61 4.19 6.50 -1.60
C ARG A 61 5.25 7.38 -0.94
N SER A 62 4.93 8.01 0.20
CA SER A 62 5.89 8.81 0.95
C SER A 62 6.68 7.99 1.96
N VAL A 63 6.36 6.73 2.18
CA VAL A 63 7.06 5.92 3.17
C VAL A 63 8.50 5.68 2.71
N VAL A 64 9.44 5.99 3.61
CA VAL A 64 10.86 5.81 3.32
C VAL A 64 11.18 4.31 3.30
N GLY A 65 11.95 3.89 2.32
CA GLY A 65 12.33 2.49 2.15
C GLY A 65 11.55 1.75 1.07
N ILE A 66 10.57 2.40 0.46
CA ILE A 66 9.85 1.84 -0.67
C ILE A 66 10.65 2.10 -1.94
N TYR A 67 10.92 1.03 -2.67
CA TYR A 67 11.60 1.11 -3.95
C TYR A 67 10.61 1.35 -5.09
N GLU A 68 9.51 0.59 -5.10
CA GLU A 68 8.53 0.64 -6.17
C GLU A 68 7.16 0.26 -5.63
N THR A 69 6.11 0.86 -6.17
CA THR A 69 4.73 0.48 -5.86
C THR A 69 3.96 0.22 -7.14
N ARG A 70 3.06 -0.74 -7.09
CA ARG A 70 2.12 -1.00 -8.17
C ARG A 70 0.72 -1.05 -7.58
N THR A 71 -0.14 -0.16 -8.03
CA THR A 71 -1.48 0.01 -7.48
C THR A 71 -2.53 -0.60 -8.38
N LEU A 72 -3.45 -1.35 -7.77
CA LEU A 72 -4.60 -1.95 -8.44
C LEU A 72 -5.85 -1.43 -7.75
N ILE A 73 -6.74 -0.79 -8.49
CA ILE A 73 -7.99 -0.28 -7.95
C ILE A 73 -9.09 -1.27 -8.24
N GLY A 74 -9.84 -1.66 -7.20
CA GLY A 74 -10.96 -2.56 -7.36
C GLY A 74 -12.13 -1.86 -8.03
N ALA A 75 -12.85 -2.60 -8.87
CA ALA A 75 -14.06 -2.10 -9.50
C ALA A 75 -15.26 -2.76 -8.85
N GLU A 76 -16.31 -1.98 -8.61
CA GLU A 76 -17.59 -2.53 -8.19
C GLU A 76 -18.29 -3.13 -9.40
N ILE A 77 -18.84 -4.31 -9.20
CA ILE A 77 -19.59 -5.00 -10.26
C ILE A 77 -20.98 -5.25 -9.76
#